data_e38a1e36329f7e32033b6cd9cd8c1533
#
_entry.id   e38a1e36329f7e32033b6cd9cd8c1533
#
_cell.length_a   1.000
_cell.length_b   1.000
_cell.length_c   1.000
_cell.angle_alpha   90.00
_cell.angle_beta   90.00
_cell.angle_gamma   90.00
#
_symmetry.space_group_name_H-M   'P 1'
#
loop_
_entity.id
_entity.type
_entity.pdbx_description
1 polymer ?
#
loop_
_entity_poly.entity_id
_entity_poly.type
_entity_poly.pdbx_seq_one_letter_code
_entity_poly.pdbx_strand_id
1 'polypeptide(L)' 'MTPKDAIIIARKYNLEAEVRQELASGLSPEQALEEWDIL' A
#
# COMPACT_ATOMS: atom_id res chain seq x y z
N MET A 1 -9.29 5.81 -3.78
CA MET A 1 -7.89 5.98 -3.33
C MET A 1 -6.95 5.68 -4.49
N THR A 2 -5.91 6.47 -4.66
CA THR A 2 -4.92 6.25 -5.71
C THR A 2 -3.74 5.46 -5.16
N PRO A 3 -2.93 4.83 -6.04
CA PRO A 3 -1.71 4.16 -5.58
C PRO A 3 -0.80 5.09 -4.79
N LYS A 4 -0.71 6.36 -5.19
CA LYS A 4 0.10 7.34 -4.47
C LYS A 4 -0.39 7.55 -3.05
N ASP A 5 -1.71 7.58 -2.87
CA ASP A 5 -2.31 7.72 -1.52
C ASP A 5 -1.91 6.54 -0.64
N ALA A 6 -1.96 5.33 -1.19
CA ALA A 6 -1.59 4.14 -0.44
C ALA A 6 -0.12 4.18 -0.02
N ILE A 7 0.75 4.67 -0.90
CA ILE A 7 2.18 4.78 -0.60
C ILE A 7 2.42 5.78 0.54
N ILE A 8 1.71 6.92 0.50
CA ILE A 8 1.82 7.93 1.55
C ILE A 8 1.38 7.36 2.90
N ILE A 9 0.27 6.63 2.91
CA ILE A 9 -0.23 6.00 4.12
C ILE A 9 0.77 4.96 4.63
N ALA A 10 1.28 4.10 3.72
CA ALA A 10 2.21 3.05 4.09
C ALA A 10 3.50 3.59 4.68
N ARG A 11 3.91 4.79 4.25
CA ARG A 11 5.12 5.42 4.76
C ARG A 11 5.04 5.68 6.26
N LYS A 12 3.84 5.96 6.76
CA LYS A 12 3.62 6.19 8.20
C LYS A 12 3.83 4.94 9.03
N TYR A 13 3.73 3.77 8.40
CA TYR A 13 3.88 2.47 9.05
C TYR A 13 5.22 1.80 8.70
N ASN A 14 6.10 2.51 7.98
CA ASN A 14 7.38 1.96 7.53
C ASN A 14 7.21 0.78 6.58
N LEU A 15 6.13 0.79 5.80
CA LEU A 15 5.78 -0.30 4.89
C LEU A 15 5.72 0.16 3.43
N GLU A 16 6.42 1.26 3.10
CA GLU A 16 6.36 1.81 1.76
C GLU A 16 6.84 0.81 0.70
N ALA A 17 7.98 0.16 0.94
CA ALA A 17 8.53 -0.78 -0.02
C ALA A 17 7.60 -1.97 -0.24
N GLU A 18 7.03 -2.47 0.85
CA GLU A 18 6.10 -3.59 0.80
C GLU A 18 4.84 -3.24 0.00
N VAL A 19 4.27 -2.08 0.26
CA VAL A 19 3.06 -1.66 -0.44
C VAL A 19 3.35 -1.36 -1.90
N ARG A 20 4.51 -0.76 -2.22
CA ARG A 20 4.91 -0.54 -3.61
C ARG A 20 4.98 -1.86 -4.37
N GLN A 21 5.52 -2.90 -3.75
CA GLN A 21 5.65 -4.20 -4.38
C GLN A 21 4.28 -4.82 -4.64
N GLU A 22 3.35 -4.69 -3.69
CA GLU A 22 1.99 -5.20 -3.85
C GLU A 22 1.27 -4.49 -5.00
N LEU A 23 1.43 -3.16 -5.10
CA LEU A 23 0.85 -2.40 -6.19
C LEU A 23 1.44 -2.83 -7.54
N ALA A 24 2.74 -3.07 -7.59
CA ALA A 24 3.42 -3.52 -8.80
C ALA A 24 2.95 -4.91 -9.23
N SER A 25 2.52 -5.74 -8.29
CA SER A 25 2.02 -7.08 -8.60
C SER A 25 0.55 -7.10 -8.98
N GLY A 26 -0.12 -5.95 -8.99
CA GLY A 26 -1.48 -5.82 -9.49
C GLY A 26 -2.56 -5.64 -8.45
N LEU A 27 -2.22 -5.54 -7.17
CA LEU A 27 -3.23 -5.28 -6.15
C LEU A 27 -3.71 -3.82 -6.24
N SER A 28 -4.98 -3.61 -5.88
CA SER A 28 -5.48 -2.25 -5.76
C SER A 28 -4.86 -1.58 -4.53
N PRO A 29 -4.89 -0.22 -4.48
CA PRO A 29 -4.38 0.47 -3.30
C PRO A 29 -5.00 -0.01 -2.00
N GLU A 30 -6.31 -0.24 -2.02
CA GLU A 30 -7.02 -0.71 -0.83
C GLU A 30 -6.58 -2.12 -0.45
N GLN A 31 -6.46 -3.02 -1.43
CA GLN A 31 -6.02 -4.38 -1.18
C GLN A 31 -4.59 -4.41 -0.63
N ALA A 32 -3.72 -3.57 -1.18
CA ALA A 32 -2.34 -3.50 -0.72
C ALA A 32 -2.25 -3.09 0.74
N LEU A 33 -3.08 -2.14 1.15
CA LEU A 33 -3.10 -1.69 2.55
C LEU A 33 -3.74 -2.73 3.46
N GLU A 34 -4.78 -3.43 2.98
CA GLU A 34 -5.43 -4.48 3.75
C GLU A 34 -4.50 -5.64 4.07
N GLU A 35 -3.58 -5.94 3.15
CA GLU A 35 -2.61 -7.02 3.36
C GLU A 35 -1.75 -6.81 4.61
N TRP A 36 -1.57 -5.56 5.00
CA TRP A 36 -0.73 -5.19 6.14
C TRP A 36 -1.56 -4.69 7.32
N ASP A 37 -2.86 -4.96 7.30
CA ASP A 37 -3.80 -4.55 8.36
C ASP A 37 -3.80 -3.03 8.60
N ILE A 38 -3.50 -2.26 7.57
CA ILE A 38 -3.56 -0.80 7.67
C ILE A 38 -5.00 -0.32 7.48
N LEU A 39 -5.74 -0.98 6.60
CA LEU A 39 -7.17 -0.72 6.41
C LEU A 39 -8.02 -1.81 7.01
#